data_b518f96077a0c3a0b44c91d45e8552d7
#
_entry.id   b518f96077a0c3a0b44c91d45e8552d7
#
_cell.length_a   1.000
_cell.length_b   1.000
_cell.length_c   1.000
_cell.angle_alpha   90.00
_cell.angle_beta   90.00
_cell.angle_gamma   90.00
#
_symmetry.space_group_name_H-M   'P 1'
#
loop_
_entity.id
_entity.type
_entity.pdbx_description
1 polymer ?
#
loop_
_entity_poly.entity_id
_entity_poly.type
_entity_poly.pdbx_seq_one_letter_code
_entity_poly.pdbx_strand_id
1 'polypeptide(L)'
;MAEERKGAVTMRGNPLTLVGPEIKAGQKAPEFHASDKGLGPIGLDKFKGKVKIISVVPSIDTPVCDAQTRRFNEEAAKLGDVQVLTVSMDLPFAQARWCGAAGVDKITMVSDFKDHDFGNKYGVLIKELGLLARAVFVVDKNDNVTHAEYVKEVANHPNYEATLAAAKKAAA
;
A
#
# COMPACT_ATOMS: atom_id res chain seq x y z
N MET A 1 -20.85 5.28 -10.45
CA MET A 1 -20.34 3.93 -10.12
C MET A 1 -18.83 3.91 -10.28
N ALA A 2 -18.14 3.18 -9.42
CA ALA A 2 -16.69 3.04 -9.54
C ALA A 2 -16.33 2.25 -10.81
N GLU A 3 -15.23 2.61 -11.44
CA GLU A 3 -14.67 1.91 -12.58
C GLU A 3 -14.28 0.48 -12.19
N GLU A 4 -14.56 -0.50 -13.05
CA GLU A 4 -14.17 -1.90 -12.87
C GLU A 4 -13.18 -2.31 -13.95
N ARG A 5 -11.99 -2.74 -13.55
CA ARG A 5 -10.94 -3.21 -14.45
C ARG A 5 -10.84 -4.73 -14.36
N LYS A 6 -11.59 -5.41 -15.25
CA LYS A 6 -11.66 -6.87 -15.30
C LYS A 6 -10.33 -7.48 -15.73
N GLY A 7 -9.92 -8.56 -15.05
CA GLY A 7 -8.66 -9.25 -15.35
C GLY A 7 -7.40 -8.41 -15.09
N ALA A 8 -7.52 -7.36 -14.31
CA ALA A 8 -6.40 -6.45 -14.02
C ALA A 8 -5.26 -7.16 -13.29
N VAL A 9 -5.59 -8.08 -12.38
CA VAL A 9 -4.62 -8.94 -11.68
C VAL A 9 -5.08 -10.38 -11.70
N THR A 10 -4.20 -11.29 -11.30
CA THR A 10 -4.53 -12.72 -11.15
C THR A 10 -4.15 -13.20 -9.75
N MET A 11 -4.85 -14.22 -9.27
CA MET A 11 -4.45 -14.97 -8.07
C MET A 11 -4.42 -16.45 -8.42
N ARG A 12 -3.24 -17.06 -8.32
CA ARG A 12 -2.99 -18.44 -8.77
C ARG A 12 -3.45 -18.66 -10.22
N GLY A 13 -3.18 -17.65 -11.09
CA GLY A 13 -3.56 -17.67 -12.49
C GLY A 13 -5.01 -17.30 -12.80
N ASN A 14 -5.89 -17.18 -11.80
CA ASN A 14 -7.29 -16.82 -12.00
C ASN A 14 -7.45 -15.30 -12.08
N PRO A 15 -8.11 -14.78 -13.15
CA PRO A 15 -8.29 -13.34 -13.31
C PRO A 15 -9.24 -12.76 -12.27
N LEU A 16 -8.90 -11.59 -11.75
CA LEU A 16 -9.67 -10.85 -10.77
C LEU A 16 -9.90 -9.42 -11.24
N THR A 17 -10.98 -8.81 -10.72
CA THR A 17 -11.40 -7.45 -11.06
C THR A 17 -10.94 -6.47 -9.99
N LEU A 18 -10.27 -5.39 -10.40
CA LEU A 18 -9.98 -4.27 -9.51
C LEU A 18 -11.02 -3.17 -9.66
N VAL A 19 -11.45 -2.62 -8.54
CA VAL A 19 -12.39 -1.51 -8.46
C VAL A 19 -11.63 -0.21 -8.29
N GLY A 20 -11.98 0.82 -9.06
CA GLY A 20 -11.38 2.14 -9.03
C GLY A 20 -10.39 2.39 -10.17
N PRO A 21 -9.89 3.63 -10.28
CA PRO A 21 -9.01 4.04 -11.36
C PRO A 21 -7.62 3.44 -11.21
N GLU A 22 -6.93 3.24 -12.35
CA GLU A 22 -5.51 2.90 -12.32
C GLU A 22 -4.68 4.15 -12.03
N ILE A 23 -3.92 4.11 -10.94
CA ILE A 23 -3.01 5.20 -10.57
C ILE A 23 -1.72 5.07 -11.38
N LYS A 24 -1.26 6.19 -11.93
CA LYS A 24 -0.04 6.24 -12.75
C LYS A 24 0.92 7.31 -12.24
N ALA A 25 2.21 7.09 -12.47
CA ALA A 25 3.23 8.10 -12.21
C ALA A 25 2.90 9.41 -12.97
N GLY A 26 3.13 10.53 -12.33
CA GLY A 26 2.86 11.86 -12.88
C GLY A 26 1.55 12.49 -12.44
N GLN A 27 0.64 11.72 -11.83
CA GLN A 27 -0.62 12.26 -11.33
C GLN A 27 -0.56 12.59 -9.83
N LYS A 28 -1.50 13.37 -9.36
CA LYS A 28 -1.66 13.67 -7.94
C LYS A 28 -2.12 12.43 -7.18
N ALA A 29 -1.49 12.15 -6.04
CA ALA A 29 -1.92 11.06 -5.18
C ALA A 29 -3.28 11.38 -4.55
N PRO A 30 -4.29 10.50 -4.66
CA PRO A 30 -5.58 10.74 -4.03
C PRO A 30 -5.49 10.78 -2.51
N GLU A 31 -6.17 11.74 -1.90
CA GLU A 31 -6.38 11.73 -0.43
C GLU A 31 -7.32 10.59 -0.07
N PHE A 32 -7.07 9.94 1.06
CA PHE A 32 -7.89 8.82 1.53
C PHE A 32 -8.18 8.94 3.03
N HIS A 33 -9.21 8.22 3.46
CA HIS A 33 -9.61 8.10 4.86
C HIS A 33 -9.60 6.63 5.27
N ALA A 34 -8.78 6.30 6.26
CA ALA A 34 -8.63 4.94 6.77
C ALA A 34 -8.43 4.96 8.28
N SER A 35 -8.14 3.83 8.88
CA SER A 35 -7.92 3.69 10.32
C SER A 35 -6.48 3.30 10.62
N ASP A 36 -5.88 3.93 11.64
CA ASP A 36 -4.61 3.48 12.16
C ASP A 36 -4.79 2.31 13.15
N LYS A 37 -3.69 1.75 13.64
CA LYS A 37 -3.72 0.60 14.56
C LYS A 37 -4.40 0.88 15.91
N GLY A 38 -4.61 2.16 16.24
CA GLY A 38 -5.33 2.60 17.44
C GLY A 38 -6.78 3.00 17.18
N LEU A 39 -7.32 2.69 15.99
CA LEU A 39 -8.67 3.05 15.53
C LEU A 39 -8.84 4.55 15.24
N GLY A 40 -7.77 5.33 15.27
CA GLY A 40 -7.80 6.74 14.91
C GLY A 40 -7.84 6.95 13.39
N PRO A 41 -8.29 8.13 12.93
CA PRO A 41 -8.30 8.44 11.51
C PRO A 41 -6.88 8.66 10.97
N ILE A 42 -6.61 8.14 9.79
CA ILE A 42 -5.35 8.32 9.09
C ILE A 42 -5.59 8.53 7.59
N GLY A 43 -4.85 9.43 6.99
CA GLY A 43 -4.89 9.72 5.56
C GLY A 43 -3.55 10.24 5.10
N LEU A 44 -3.46 10.58 3.81
CA LEU A 44 -2.25 11.11 3.20
C LEU A 44 -1.79 12.41 3.84
N ASP A 45 -2.73 13.24 4.29
CA ASP A 45 -2.49 14.53 4.95
C ASP A 45 -1.60 14.45 6.20
N LYS A 46 -1.57 13.31 6.87
CA LYS A 46 -0.70 13.06 8.03
C LYS A 46 0.79 13.03 7.68
N PHE A 47 1.11 12.84 6.39
CA PHE A 47 2.48 12.71 5.89
C PHE A 47 2.84 13.83 4.91
N LYS A 48 2.14 14.95 5.01
CA LYS A 48 2.36 16.11 4.13
C LYS A 48 3.81 16.60 4.20
N GLY A 49 4.39 16.90 3.04
CA GLY A 49 5.77 17.37 2.95
C GLY A 49 6.82 16.28 3.03
N LYS A 50 6.44 15.01 3.16
CA LYS A 50 7.36 13.87 3.23
C LYS A 50 7.20 12.96 2.01
N VAL A 51 8.28 12.26 1.66
CA VAL A 51 8.22 11.17 0.68
C VAL A 51 7.57 9.96 1.33
N LYS A 52 6.64 9.33 0.63
CA LYS A 52 5.90 8.16 1.12
C LYS A 52 6.10 6.97 0.19
N ILE A 53 6.37 5.80 0.76
CA ILE A 53 6.18 4.51 0.09
C ILE A 53 4.88 3.93 0.62
N ILE A 54 3.91 3.71 -0.25
CA ILE A 54 2.64 3.09 0.10
C ILE A 54 2.69 1.64 -0.38
N SER A 55 2.84 0.71 0.56
CA SER A 55 2.92 -0.72 0.32
C SER A 55 1.55 -1.35 0.58
N VAL A 56 0.93 -1.88 -0.45
CA VAL A 56 -0.42 -2.44 -0.38
C VAL A 56 -0.33 -3.97 -0.43
N VAL A 57 -0.97 -4.63 0.54
CA VAL A 57 -0.95 -6.08 0.65
C VAL A 57 -2.36 -6.64 0.88
N PRO A 58 -2.65 -7.87 0.40
CA PRO A 58 -3.94 -8.54 0.67
C PRO A 58 -4.17 -8.81 2.16
N SER A 59 -3.15 -9.29 2.87
CA SER A 59 -3.19 -9.50 4.32
C SER A 59 -1.79 -9.68 4.88
N ILE A 60 -1.51 -9.09 6.03
CA ILE A 60 -0.24 -9.24 6.74
C ILE A 60 0.01 -10.70 7.19
N ASP A 61 -1.03 -11.51 7.27
CA ASP A 61 -0.94 -12.91 7.69
C ASP A 61 -0.56 -13.88 6.57
N THR A 62 -0.19 -13.39 5.37
CA THR A 62 0.29 -14.24 4.28
C THR A 62 1.80 -14.13 4.12
N PRO A 63 2.51 -15.21 3.66
CA PRO A 63 3.98 -15.23 3.62
C PRO A 63 4.60 -14.10 2.79
N VAL A 64 4.08 -13.82 1.60
CA VAL A 64 4.62 -12.75 0.73
C VAL A 64 4.34 -11.37 1.32
N CYS A 65 3.17 -11.16 1.91
CA CYS A 65 2.81 -9.89 2.56
C CYS A 65 3.69 -9.63 3.78
N ASP A 66 3.93 -10.66 4.59
CA ASP A 66 4.85 -10.58 5.73
C ASP A 66 6.26 -10.22 5.27
N ALA A 67 6.79 -10.91 4.25
CA ALA A 67 8.11 -10.64 3.70
C ALA A 67 8.22 -9.23 3.11
N GLN A 68 7.21 -8.78 2.37
CA GLN A 68 7.16 -7.42 1.80
C GLN A 68 7.19 -6.36 2.90
N THR A 69 6.39 -6.54 3.94
CA THR A 69 6.30 -5.59 5.05
C THR A 69 7.62 -5.52 5.82
N ARG A 70 8.23 -6.66 6.12
CA ARG A 70 9.55 -6.72 6.76
C ARG A 70 10.63 -6.07 5.92
N ARG A 71 10.65 -6.33 4.61
CA ARG A 71 11.63 -5.75 3.69
C ARG A 71 11.55 -4.22 3.70
N PHE A 72 10.35 -3.65 3.59
CA PHE A 72 10.20 -2.20 3.63
C PHE A 72 10.51 -1.62 5.01
N ASN A 73 10.23 -2.33 6.11
CA ASN A 73 10.65 -1.88 7.44
C ASN A 73 12.17 -1.77 7.55
N GLU A 74 12.91 -2.77 7.08
CA GLU A 74 14.38 -2.75 7.09
C GLU A 74 14.94 -1.63 6.22
N GLU A 75 14.40 -1.47 5.02
CA GLU A 75 14.87 -0.45 4.08
C GLU A 75 14.49 0.97 4.50
N ALA A 76 13.34 1.15 5.19
CA ALA A 76 12.90 2.45 5.71
C ALA A 76 13.96 3.08 6.61
N ALA A 77 14.62 2.27 7.44
CA ALA A 77 15.69 2.74 8.33
C ALA A 77 16.89 3.33 7.57
N LYS A 78 17.08 2.91 6.31
CA LYS A 78 18.20 3.35 5.45
C LYS A 78 17.84 4.54 4.57
N LEU A 79 16.56 4.85 4.41
CA LEU A 79 16.06 5.90 3.51
C LEU A 79 15.97 7.28 4.16
N GLY A 80 16.23 7.39 5.45
CA GLY A 80 16.14 8.66 6.18
C GLY A 80 14.69 9.11 6.38
N ASP A 81 14.31 10.27 5.85
CA ASP A 81 12.99 10.89 6.07
C ASP A 81 11.90 10.40 5.10
N VAL A 82 11.96 9.14 4.71
CA VAL A 82 10.93 8.49 3.90
C VAL A 82 9.97 7.74 4.83
N GLN A 83 8.66 8.03 4.69
CA GLN A 83 7.62 7.34 5.44
C GLN A 83 7.17 6.10 4.68
N VAL A 84 7.03 4.97 5.36
CA VAL A 84 6.48 3.74 4.78
C VAL A 84 5.12 3.47 5.41
N LEU A 85 4.09 3.37 4.57
CA LEU A 85 2.73 3.00 4.96
C LEU A 85 2.45 1.61 4.40
N THR A 86 1.96 0.70 5.25
CA THR A 86 1.46 -0.59 4.81
C THR A 86 -0.05 -0.60 4.94
N VAL A 87 -0.74 -0.82 3.84
CA VAL A 87 -2.21 -0.77 3.75
C VAL A 87 -2.76 -2.16 3.47
N SER A 88 -3.74 -2.58 4.27
CA SER A 88 -4.47 -3.84 4.08
C SER A 88 -5.91 -3.72 4.59
N MET A 89 -6.72 -4.75 4.32
CA MET A 89 -8.06 -4.88 4.90
C MET A 89 -8.04 -5.52 6.30
N ASP A 90 -6.88 -5.95 6.78
CA ASP A 90 -6.78 -6.49 8.14
C ASP A 90 -7.29 -5.48 9.16
N LEU A 91 -7.97 -5.98 10.19
CA LEU A 91 -8.45 -5.12 11.27
C LEU A 91 -7.25 -4.46 11.99
N PRO A 92 -7.43 -3.23 12.50
CA PRO A 92 -6.37 -2.54 13.24
C PRO A 92 -5.77 -3.38 14.39
N PHE A 93 -6.58 -4.18 15.04
CA PHE A 93 -6.13 -5.09 16.11
C PHE A 93 -5.17 -6.16 15.60
N ALA A 94 -5.46 -6.75 14.44
CA ALA A 94 -4.59 -7.75 13.82
C ALA A 94 -3.27 -7.12 13.36
N GLN A 95 -3.33 -5.93 12.79
CA GLN A 95 -2.13 -5.17 12.39
C GLN A 95 -1.24 -4.85 13.60
N ALA A 96 -1.85 -4.40 14.70
CA ALA A 96 -1.12 -4.09 15.94
C ALA A 96 -0.44 -5.34 16.52
N ARG A 97 -1.16 -6.45 16.55
CA ARG A 97 -0.63 -7.73 17.03
C ARG A 97 0.56 -8.20 16.18
N TRP A 98 0.42 -8.13 14.86
CA TRP A 98 1.49 -8.52 13.93
C TRP A 98 2.74 -7.66 14.12
N CYS A 99 2.61 -6.34 14.21
CA CYS A 99 3.71 -5.42 14.44
C CYS A 99 4.46 -5.74 15.74
N GLY A 100 3.73 -6.00 16.82
CA GLY A 100 4.32 -6.37 18.11
C GLY A 100 5.09 -7.67 18.05
N ALA A 101 4.52 -8.72 17.43
CA ALA A 101 5.15 -10.02 17.29
C ALA A 101 6.36 -10.00 16.34
N ALA A 102 6.29 -9.20 15.28
CA ALA A 102 7.34 -9.12 14.27
C ALA A 102 8.48 -8.16 14.62
N GLY A 103 8.31 -7.31 15.63
CA GLY A 103 9.29 -6.28 16.01
C GLY A 103 9.42 -5.20 14.95
N VAL A 104 8.36 -4.93 14.19
CA VAL A 104 8.33 -3.94 13.11
C VAL A 104 7.86 -2.60 13.66
N ASP A 105 8.71 -1.57 13.58
CA ASP A 105 8.46 -0.26 14.20
C ASP A 105 8.68 0.94 13.27
N LYS A 106 9.24 0.72 12.07
CA LYS A 106 9.61 1.80 11.13
C LYS A 106 8.56 2.10 10.08
N ILE A 107 7.45 1.41 10.12
CA ILE A 107 6.34 1.58 9.16
C ILE A 107 5.06 1.97 9.91
N THR A 108 4.16 2.63 9.19
CA THR A 108 2.82 2.95 9.68
C THR A 108 1.82 1.97 9.08
N MET A 109 1.07 1.28 9.93
CA MET A 109 0.00 0.38 9.48
C MET A 109 -1.27 1.18 9.24
N VAL A 110 -1.92 0.90 8.12
CA VAL A 110 -3.15 1.56 7.69
C VAL A 110 -4.19 0.48 7.37
N SER A 111 -5.35 0.53 8.00
CA SER A 111 -6.44 -0.41 7.78
C SER A 111 -7.56 0.26 7.01
N ASP A 112 -7.89 -0.31 5.85
CA ASP A 112 -8.96 0.18 4.97
C ASP A 112 -10.29 -0.59 5.18
N PHE A 113 -10.41 -1.27 6.34
CA PHE A 113 -11.51 -2.20 6.64
C PHE A 113 -12.89 -1.54 6.67
N LYS A 114 -12.95 -0.29 7.09
CA LYS A 114 -14.21 0.39 7.42
C LYS A 114 -14.96 0.87 6.18
N ASP A 115 -14.33 1.74 5.41
CA ASP A 115 -14.99 2.44 4.31
C ASP A 115 -14.48 2.02 2.93
N HIS A 116 -13.40 1.23 2.87
CA HIS A 116 -12.72 0.82 1.62
C HIS A 116 -12.32 2.02 0.75
N ASP A 117 -12.09 3.17 1.39
CA ASP A 117 -11.84 4.43 0.70
C ASP A 117 -10.52 4.42 -0.05
N PHE A 118 -9.47 3.91 0.59
CA PHE A 118 -8.17 3.75 -0.06
C PHE A 118 -8.26 2.80 -1.26
N GLY A 119 -8.86 1.62 -1.06
CA GLY A 119 -8.98 0.59 -2.09
C GLY A 119 -9.69 1.11 -3.34
N ASN A 120 -10.76 1.86 -3.15
CA ASN A 120 -11.54 2.44 -4.25
C ASN A 120 -10.79 3.58 -4.96
N LYS A 121 -10.11 4.46 -4.23
CA LYS A 121 -9.42 5.63 -4.80
C LYS A 121 -8.11 5.25 -5.50
N TYR A 122 -7.40 4.24 -4.99
CA TYR A 122 -6.15 3.76 -5.57
C TYR A 122 -6.33 2.59 -6.53
N GLY A 123 -7.57 2.16 -6.75
CA GLY A 123 -7.89 1.11 -7.72
C GLY A 123 -7.29 -0.25 -7.37
N VAL A 124 -7.20 -0.59 -6.09
CA VAL A 124 -6.60 -1.85 -5.61
C VAL A 124 -7.60 -2.78 -4.91
N LEU A 125 -8.87 -2.40 -4.81
CA LEU A 125 -9.88 -3.26 -4.22
C LEU A 125 -10.23 -4.41 -5.17
N ILE A 126 -10.01 -5.64 -4.73
CA ILE A 126 -10.39 -6.85 -5.48
C ILE A 126 -11.87 -7.12 -5.22
N LYS A 127 -12.69 -6.96 -6.27
CA LYS A 127 -14.15 -7.08 -6.17
C LYS A 127 -14.61 -8.43 -5.64
N GLU A 128 -14.01 -9.50 -6.14
CA GLU A 128 -14.43 -10.87 -5.83
C GLU A 128 -14.06 -11.31 -4.41
N LEU A 129 -13.04 -10.69 -3.80
CA LEU A 129 -12.49 -11.14 -2.53
C LEU A 129 -12.69 -10.14 -1.37
N GLY A 130 -12.97 -8.88 -1.66
CA GLY A 130 -13.02 -7.83 -0.64
C GLY A 130 -11.66 -7.55 0.01
N LEU A 131 -10.56 -7.95 -0.66
CA LEU A 131 -9.20 -7.71 -0.22
C LEU A 131 -8.55 -6.67 -1.11
N LEU A 132 -7.43 -6.12 -0.67
CA LEU A 132 -6.61 -5.27 -1.53
C LEU A 132 -5.65 -6.13 -2.35
N ALA A 133 -5.41 -5.73 -3.59
CA ALA A 133 -4.39 -6.32 -4.44
C ALA A 133 -3.00 -5.91 -3.94
N ARG A 134 -1.97 -6.64 -4.37
CA ARG A 134 -0.60 -6.24 -4.09
C ARG A 134 -0.17 -5.12 -5.04
N ALA A 135 0.25 -4.01 -4.46
CA ALA A 135 0.67 -2.84 -5.21
C ALA A 135 1.68 -2.02 -4.39
N VAL A 136 2.45 -1.18 -5.06
CA VAL A 136 3.35 -0.22 -4.41
C VAL A 136 3.28 1.11 -5.13
N PHE A 137 3.18 2.19 -4.36
CA PHE A 137 3.20 3.56 -4.87
C PHE A 137 4.28 4.36 -4.14
N VAL A 138 4.98 5.22 -4.87
CA VAL A 138 5.87 6.22 -4.28
C VAL A 138 5.25 7.59 -4.54
N VAL A 139 5.11 8.37 -3.48
CA VAL A 139 4.53 9.70 -3.50
C VAL A 139 5.57 10.70 -3.00
N ASP A 140 5.83 11.75 -3.76
CA ASP A 140 6.82 12.75 -3.42
C ASP A 140 6.34 13.75 -2.35
N LYS A 141 7.19 14.71 -2.01
CA LYS A 141 6.91 15.73 -0.99
C LYS A 141 5.73 16.65 -1.36
N ASN A 142 5.39 16.72 -2.63
CA ASN A 142 4.29 17.55 -3.17
C ASN A 142 3.03 16.73 -3.46
N ASP A 143 2.97 15.49 -2.95
CA ASP A 143 1.87 14.55 -3.13
C ASP A 143 1.62 14.15 -4.59
N ASN A 144 2.69 14.11 -5.40
CA ASN A 144 2.64 13.55 -6.74
C ASN A 144 3.12 12.10 -6.73
N VAL A 145 2.45 11.23 -7.46
CA VAL A 145 2.88 9.85 -7.65
C VAL A 145 4.07 9.84 -8.61
N THR A 146 5.20 9.29 -8.14
CA THR A 146 6.42 9.16 -8.95
C THR A 146 6.69 7.72 -9.40
N HIS A 147 6.04 6.74 -8.75
CA HIS A 147 6.13 5.33 -9.09
C HIS A 147 4.83 4.65 -8.73
N ALA A 148 4.34 3.78 -9.61
CA ALA A 148 3.13 2.98 -9.37
C ALA A 148 3.34 1.58 -9.97
N GLU A 149 3.12 0.56 -9.15
CA GLU A 149 3.19 -0.83 -9.58
C GLU A 149 1.98 -1.60 -9.04
N TYR A 150 1.20 -2.20 -9.93
CA TYR A 150 0.20 -3.21 -9.59
C TYR A 150 0.81 -4.57 -9.93
N VAL A 151 1.07 -5.40 -8.92
CA VAL A 151 1.68 -6.72 -9.12
C VAL A 151 0.69 -7.62 -9.82
N LYS A 152 1.00 -8.07 -11.03
CA LYS A 152 0.05 -8.79 -11.91
C LYS A 152 -0.46 -10.08 -11.27
N GLU A 153 0.42 -10.88 -10.70
CA GLU A 153 0.04 -12.06 -9.90
C GLU A 153 0.15 -11.70 -8.41
N VAL A 154 -0.98 -11.67 -7.72
CA VAL A 154 -1.07 -11.19 -6.32
C VAL A 154 -0.14 -11.97 -5.37
N ALA A 155 0.19 -13.22 -5.70
CA ALA A 155 1.10 -14.04 -4.92
C ALA A 155 2.58 -13.71 -5.12
N ASN A 156 2.93 -12.88 -6.09
CA ASN A 156 4.33 -12.52 -6.38
C ASN A 156 4.77 -11.28 -5.60
N HIS A 157 6.09 -11.13 -5.43
CA HIS A 157 6.68 -9.94 -4.83
C HIS A 157 6.63 -8.74 -5.79
N PRO A 158 6.55 -7.50 -5.26
CA PRO A 158 6.76 -6.30 -6.05
C PRO A 158 8.24 -6.13 -6.43
N ASN A 159 8.52 -5.19 -7.32
CA ASN A 159 9.90 -4.80 -7.64
C ASN A 159 10.44 -3.84 -6.56
N TYR A 160 11.11 -4.39 -5.57
CA TYR A 160 11.66 -3.62 -4.44
C TYR A 160 12.71 -2.59 -4.89
N GLU A 161 13.60 -2.97 -5.80
CA GLU A 161 14.67 -2.09 -6.28
C GLU A 161 14.11 -0.86 -6.98
N ALA A 162 13.13 -1.02 -7.85
CA ALA A 162 12.48 0.08 -8.55
C ALA A 162 11.77 1.02 -7.57
N THR A 163 11.08 0.47 -6.58
CA THR A 163 10.39 1.25 -5.53
C THR A 163 11.39 2.06 -4.72
N LEU A 164 12.45 1.42 -4.24
CA LEU A 164 13.47 2.09 -3.41
C LEU A 164 14.24 3.15 -4.19
N ALA A 165 14.55 2.89 -5.47
CA ALA A 165 15.20 3.87 -6.34
C ALA A 165 14.31 5.11 -6.54
N ALA A 166 13.01 4.91 -6.77
CA ALA A 166 12.05 6.01 -6.90
C ALA A 166 11.94 6.83 -5.60
N ALA A 167 11.92 6.17 -4.46
CA ALA A 167 11.86 6.83 -3.15
C ALA A 167 13.13 7.66 -2.87
N LYS A 168 14.30 7.12 -3.17
CA LYS A 168 15.58 7.85 -3.05
C LYS A 168 15.60 9.09 -3.93
N LYS A 169 15.17 8.95 -5.18
CA LYS A 169 15.11 10.06 -6.13
C LYS A 169 14.15 11.16 -5.65
N ALA A 170 13.00 10.78 -5.12
CA ALA A 170 12.00 11.73 -4.60
C ALA A 170 12.49 12.45 -3.34
N ALA A 171 13.35 11.81 -2.54
CA ALA A 171 13.92 12.36 -1.31
C ALA A 171 15.14 13.26 -1.53
N ALA A 172 15.76 13.15 -2.69
CA ALA A 172 16.97 13.92 -3.04
C ALA A 172 16.70 15.43 -3.19
#